data_bf06d4ea98a2d3dab17d050668c6c777
#
_entry.id   bf06d4ea98a2d3dab17d050668c6c777
#
_cell.length_a   1.000
_cell.length_b   1.000
_cell.length_c   1.000
_cell.angle_alpha   90.00
_cell.angle_beta   90.00
_cell.angle_gamma   90.00
#
_symmetry.space_group_name_H-M   'P 1'
#
loop_
_entity.id
_entity.type
_entity.pdbx_description
1 polymer ?
#
loop_
_entity_poly.entity_id
_entity_poly.type
_entity_poly.pdbx_seq_one_letter_code
_entity_poly.pdbx_strand_id
1 'polypeptide(L)'
;MPELPEVETVKRVLLPIVKNRTIKSVDVLRKTIVNNLEDEFISFLENETFLDITRIGKFLIFHLTNEKVLISHLRMEGKYIELLENEDNTKYARVVFHLDNNHKLCYDDSRSFGRMMMSNEKDYLKEKEVAKLGPEPFDVNDTSKLLEQCKRISLPIKTALLSQELITGLGNIYVDEVLFASKIHPLTPAKLISEKEWDSIIKESKRILNEAIVAGGSTIKSYHPGKDINGEFQTKLLAYGRNGQKCASCHDFMRFIKVNGRGTTFCPRCQIKRGAPLKIAVVGKIASGKSTVLEEFSKNNAFVISSDQIVHELYNDSKVQELINKKLKIKGDGDFVNDLRNHLSKNEKDLDRLEKIVHPLVKKEIEAEFKKSHSSLLVAEVPLLFKAKMQNMFDIIIGVDIDEKIQLTRLENRDKEKSAFLKRINDVNNMFVEHKDEIDFIIINNDNISSLSKQTKQIIDIISDRLNPLL
;
A
#
# COMPACT_ATOMS: atom_id res chain seq x y z
N MET A 1 -1.87 -2.13 15.72
CA MET A 1 -3.19 -1.64 16.21
C MET A 1 -4.13 -2.83 16.16
N PRO A 2 -4.75 -3.20 17.25
CA PRO A 2 -5.78 -4.24 17.24
C PRO A 2 -6.88 -3.92 16.22
N GLU A 3 -7.18 -4.89 15.37
CA GLU A 3 -8.27 -4.85 14.41
C GLU A 3 -9.37 -5.81 14.90
N LEU A 4 -10.42 -6.06 14.14
CA LEU A 4 -11.56 -6.85 14.62
C LEU A 4 -11.16 -8.23 15.22
N PRO A 5 -10.27 -9.04 14.59
CA PRO A 5 -9.89 -10.34 15.15
C PRO A 5 -9.17 -10.25 16.50
N GLU A 6 -8.27 -9.27 16.66
CA GLU A 6 -7.55 -9.06 17.91
C GLU A 6 -8.51 -8.61 19.02
N VAL A 7 -9.46 -7.71 18.70
CA VAL A 7 -10.46 -7.24 19.68
C VAL A 7 -11.42 -8.38 20.05
N GLU A 8 -11.82 -9.23 19.11
CA GLU A 8 -12.62 -10.43 19.39
C GLU A 8 -11.88 -11.41 20.31
N THR A 9 -10.58 -11.61 20.08
CA THR A 9 -9.73 -12.44 20.95
C THR A 9 -9.67 -11.87 22.37
N VAL A 10 -9.44 -10.55 22.50
CA VAL A 10 -9.45 -9.87 23.81
C VAL A 10 -10.79 -10.04 24.50
N LYS A 11 -11.90 -9.85 23.79
CA LYS A 11 -13.25 -10.06 24.35
C LYS A 11 -13.40 -11.48 24.92
N ARG A 12 -13.02 -12.50 24.16
CA ARG A 12 -13.14 -13.91 24.58
C ARG A 12 -12.31 -14.24 25.81
N VAL A 13 -11.14 -13.62 25.95
CA VAL A 13 -10.26 -13.78 27.11
C VAL A 13 -10.80 -13.05 28.33
N LEU A 14 -11.29 -11.82 28.13
CA LEU A 14 -11.77 -11.00 29.24
C LEU A 14 -13.09 -11.46 29.81
N LEU A 15 -14.01 -11.92 28.96
CA LEU A 15 -15.37 -12.27 29.44
C LEU A 15 -15.38 -13.25 30.59
N PRO A 16 -14.67 -14.39 30.59
CA PRO A 16 -14.65 -15.29 31.77
C PRO A 16 -13.99 -14.69 32.99
N ILE A 17 -13.09 -13.72 32.83
CA ILE A 17 -12.40 -13.05 33.97
C ILE A 17 -13.33 -12.10 34.69
N VAL A 18 -14.10 -11.29 33.94
CA VAL A 18 -14.88 -10.20 34.56
C VAL A 18 -16.36 -10.51 34.76
N LYS A 19 -16.92 -11.52 34.05
CA LYS A 19 -18.35 -11.82 34.13
C LYS A 19 -18.79 -12.10 35.59
N ASN A 20 -19.84 -11.42 36.01
CA ASN A 20 -20.39 -11.45 37.36
C ASN A 20 -19.41 -10.96 38.44
N ARG A 21 -18.41 -10.14 38.08
CA ARG A 21 -17.54 -9.45 39.02
C ARG A 21 -17.99 -8.02 39.24
N THR A 22 -18.02 -7.62 40.50
CA THR A 22 -18.38 -6.25 40.90
C THR A 22 -17.12 -5.39 41.02
N ILE A 23 -17.17 -4.20 40.44
CA ILE A 23 -16.11 -3.19 40.53
C ILE A 23 -16.22 -2.53 41.94
N LYS A 24 -15.23 -2.74 42.76
CA LYS A 24 -15.19 -2.13 44.13
C LYS A 24 -14.71 -0.68 44.07
N SER A 25 -13.70 -0.42 43.26
CA SER A 25 -13.17 0.93 43.03
C SER A 25 -12.44 0.99 41.68
N VAL A 26 -12.20 2.22 41.22
CA VAL A 26 -11.49 2.47 39.95
C VAL A 26 -10.41 3.51 40.17
N ASP A 27 -9.17 3.20 39.77
CA ASP A 27 -8.08 4.16 39.70
C ASP A 27 -7.89 4.67 38.29
N VAL A 28 -7.96 5.97 38.06
CA VAL A 28 -7.66 6.61 36.77
C VAL A 28 -6.26 7.22 36.84
N LEU A 29 -5.27 6.45 36.37
CA LEU A 29 -3.86 6.86 36.39
C LEU A 29 -3.51 7.80 35.20
N ARG A 30 -4.39 7.87 34.19
CA ARG A 30 -4.22 8.74 33.03
C ARG A 30 -5.57 9.30 32.52
N LYS A 31 -5.86 10.55 32.90
CA LYS A 31 -7.14 11.23 32.57
C LYS A 31 -7.48 11.26 31.08
N THR A 32 -6.48 11.35 30.16
CA THR A 32 -6.73 11.39 28.73
C THR A 32 -7.43 10.14 28.19
N ILE A 33 -7.43 9.03 28.92
CA ILE A 33 -8.13 7.80 28.51
C ILE A 33 -9.64 7.97 28.68
N VAL A 34 -10.09 8.71 29.70
CA VAL A 34 -11.50 8.88 30.10
C VAL A 34 -12.05 10.28 29.81
N ASN A 35 -11.49 10.98 28.82
CA ASN A 35 -11.95 12.30 28.36
C ASN A 35 -12.04 13.38 29.48
N ASN A 36 -11.17 13.34 30.47
CA ASN A 36 -11.06 14.29 31.60
C ASN A 36 -12.29 14.36 32.56
N LEU A 37 -13.20 13.42 32.50
CA LEU A 37 -14.34 13.25 33.42
C LEU A 37 -14.04 12.18 34.50
N GLU A 38 -12.91 12.33 35.22
CA GLU A 38 -12.39 11.30 36.10
C GLU A 38 -13.39 10.95 37.23
N ASP A 39 -13.87 11.95 37.99
CA ASP A 39 -14.77 11.71 39.12
C ASP A 39 -16.12 11.13 38.65
N GLU A 40 -16.63 11.60 37.54
CA GLU A 40 -17.86 11.05 36.93
C GLU A 40 -17.62 9.61 36.46
N PHE A 41 -16.46 9.33 35.85
CA PHE A 41 -16.10 8.00 35.36
C PHE A 41 -15.99 7.01 36.51
N ILE A 42 -15.34 7.39 37.61
CA ILE A 42 -15.21 6.57 38.83
C ILE A 42 -16.60 6.30 39.42
N SER A 43 -17.37 7.34 39.69
CA SER A 43 -18.72 7.21 40.29
C SER A 43 -19.68 6.42 39.37
N PHE A 44 -19.48 6.47 38.08
CA PHE A 44 -20.29 5.73 37.12
C PHE A 44 -20.05 4.21 37.24
N LEU A 45 -18.84 3.78 37.52
CA LEU A 45 -18.40 2.38 37.46
C LEU A 45 -18.39 1.69 38.85
N GLU A 46 -18.16 2.42 39.92
CA GLU A 46 -18.11 1.84 41.25
C GLU A 46 -19.42 1.17 41.63
N ASN A 47 -19.30 -0.01 42.25
CA ASN A 47 -20.39 -0.91 42.66
C ASN A 47 -21.21 -1.51 41.51
N GLU A 48 -20.77 -1.31 40.24
CA GLU A 48 -21.40 -1.97 39.11
C GLU A 48 -20.80 -3.37 38.87
N THR A 49 -21.63 -4.29 38.38
CA THR A 49 -21.23 -5.66 38.08
C THR A 49 -21.15 -5.85 36.58
N PHE A 50 -20.09 -6.45 36.09
CA PHE A 50 -19.98 -6.84 34.68
C PHE A 50 -20.95 -7.98 34.36
N LEU A 51 -21.87 -7.74 33.44
CA LEU A 51 -22.86 -8.72 32.96
C LEU A 51 -22.40 -9.49 31.76
N ASP A 52 -21.88 -8.75 30.76
CA ASP A 52 -21.41 -9.32 29.49
C ASP A 52 -20.39 -8.37 28.79
N ILE A 53 -19.71 -8.91 27.79
CA ILE A 53 -18.87 -8.10 26.87
C ILE A 53 -19.29 -8.43 25.44
N THR A 54 -19.72 -7.42 24.70
CA THR A 54 -19.95 -7.52 23.27
C THR A 54 -18.91 -6.72 22.49
N ARG A 55 -18.93 -6.78 21.15
CA ARG A 55 -17.98 -6.08 20.30
C ARG A 55 -18.71 -5.45 19.13
N ILE A 56 -18.31 -4.22 18.75
CA ILE A 56 -18.74 -3.54 17.51
C ILE A 56 -17.47 -3.07 16.81
N GLY A 57 -17.14 -3.66 15.67
CA GLY A 57 -15.91 -3.34 14.95
C GLY A 57 -14.66 -3.55 15.79
N LYS A 58 -14.04 -2.46 16.23
CA LYS A 58 -12.82 -2.45 17.06
C LYS A 58 -13.07 -1.95 18.47
N PHE A 59 -14.33 -1.85 18.88
CA PHE A 59 -14.73 -1.43 20.22
C PHE A 59 -15.15 -2.64 21.06
N LEU A 60 -14.71 -2.69 22.30
CA LEU A 60 -15.25 -3.56 23.34
C LEU A 60 -16.39 -2.80 24.04
N ILE A 61 -17.51 -3.46 24.23
CA ILE A 61 -18.70 -2.93 24.89
C ILE A 61 -18.92 -3.77 26.14
N PHE A 62 -18.63 -3.21 27.29
CA PHE A 62 -18.87 -3.85 28.57
C PHE A 62 -20.28 -3.46 29.07
N HIS A 63 -21.14 -4.45 29.20
CA HIS A 63 -22.48 -4.31 29.74
C HIS A 63 -22.44 -4.47 31.26
N LEU A 64 -22.96 -3.51 31.98
CA LEU A 64 -22.92 -3.44 33.44
C LEU A 64 -24.33 -3.46 34.04
N THR A 65 -24.45 -3.64 35.34
CA THR A 65 -25.70 -3.44 36.05
C THR A 65 -26.24 -2.02 35.86
N ASN A 66 -27.48 -1.79 36.25
CA ASN A 66 -28.17 -0.50 36.13
C ASN A 66 -28.22 0.11 34.70
N GLU A 67 -28.30 -0.76 33.72
CA GLU A 67 -28.31 -0.37 32.27
C GLU A 67 -27.08 0.47 31.83
N LYS A 68 -25.98 0.41 32.59
CA LYS A 68 -24.75 1.13 32.26
C LYS A 68 -23.90 0.37 31.26
N VAL A 69 -23.18 1.12 30.42
CA VAL A 69 -22.29 0.57 29.37
C VAL A 69 -20.95 1.32 29.41
N LEU A 70 -19.85 0.56 29.43
CA LEU A 70 -18.51 1.09 29.24
C LEU A 70 -18.03 0.71 27.83
N ILE A 71 -17.76 1.69 26.99
CA ILE A 71 -17.22 1.51 25.62
C ILE A 71 -15.70 1.71 25.68
N SER A 72 -14.94 0.72 25.25
CA SER A 72 -13.47 0.77 25.23
C SER A 72 -12.90 0.55 23.84
N HIS A 73 -11.97 1.41 23.43
CA HIS A 73 -11.23 1.28 22.18
C HIS A 73 -9.73 1.17 22.44
N LEU A 74 -9.14 0.03 22.12
CA LEU A 74 -7.74 -0.30 22.42
C LEU A 74 -6.72 0.56 21.65
N ARG A 75 -7.09 1.15 20.53
CA ARG A 75 -6.22 1.95 19.64
C ARG A 75 -4.97 1.16 19.17
N MET A 76 -3.77 1.61 19.55
CA MET A 76 -2.52 1.07 19.00
C MET A 76 -1.93 -0.08 19.84
N GLU A 77 -1.94 0.07 21.15
CA GLU A 77 -1.22 -0.82 22.09
C GLU A 77 -2.02 -1.11 23.38
N GLY A 78 -3.25 -0.61 23.47
CA GLY A 78 -4.09 -0.85 24.64
C GLY A 78 -4.40 -2.33 24.81
N LYS A 79 -4.27 -2.84 26.03
CA LYS A 79 -4.55 -4.22 26.41
C LYS A 79 -5.06 -4.26 27.85
N TYR A 80 -5.78 -5.32 28.17
CA TYR A 80 -6.24 -5.60 29.53
C TYR A 80 -5.40 -6.72 30.13
N ILE A 81 -5.00 -6.58 31.39
CA ILE A 81 -4.18 -7.53 32.12
C ILE A 81 -4.82 -7.77 33.49
N GLU A 82 -5.16 -9.02 33.81
CA GLU A 82 -5.60 -9.42 35.11
C GLU A 82 -4.38 -9.62 36.04
N LEU A 83 -4.46 -9.10 37.26
CA LEU A 83 -3.47 -9.22 38.30
C LEU A 83 -4.17 -9.57 39.63
N LEU A 84 -3.43 -10.16 40.58
CA LEU A 84 -3.88 -10.24 41.97
C LEU A 84 -3.88 -8.83 42.57
N GLU A 85 -4.77 -8.57 43.56
CA GLU A 85 -4.91 -7.26 44.17
C GLU A 85 -3.60 -6.75 44.79
N ASN A 86 -2.81 -7.66 45.37
CA ASN A 86 -1.53 -7.36 46.03
C ASN A 86 -0.32 -7.28 45.05
N GLU A 87 -0.47 -7.58 43.77
CA GLU A 87 0.59 -7.40 42.78
C GLU A 87 0.72 -5.91 42.42
N ASP A 88 1.92 -5.47 42.06
CA ASP A 88 2.13 -4.13 41.52
C ASP A 88 1.38 -3.92 40.22
N ASN A 89 0.92 -2.70 39.98
CA ASN A 89 0.33 -2.34 38.70
C ASN A 89 1.36 -2.48 37.58
N THR A 90 0.89 -2.81 36.37
CA THR A 90 1.77 -2.83 35.20
C THR A 90 2.42 -1.47 34.98
N LYS A 91 3.61 -1.44 34.42
CA LYS A 91 4.38 -0.21 34.11
C LYS A 91 3.58 0.85 33.35
N TYR A 92 2.68 0.43 32.50
CA TYR A 92 1.89 1.31 31.64
C TYR A 92 0.39 1.27 31.96
N ALA A 93 0.01 0.87 33.17
CA ALA A 93 -1.37 0.95 33.65
C ALA A 93 -1.90 2.38 33.48
N ARG A 94 -3.11 2.52 32.97
CA ARG A 94 -3.79 3.80 32.72
C ARG A 94 -5.11 3.90 33.49
N VAL A 95 -5.82 2.77 33.58
CA VAL A 95 -7.01 2.61 34.39
C VAL A 95 -6.91 1.25 35.06
N VAL A 96 -7.25 1.17 36.34
CA VAL A 96 -7.28 -0.06 37.15
C VAL A 96 -8.68 -0.24 37.72
N PHE A 97 -9.29 -1.39 37.47
CA PHE A 97 -10.58 -1.78 38.05
C PHE A 97 -10.32 -2.81 39.15
N HIS A 98 -10.58 -2.49 40.37
CA HIS A 98 -10.49 -3.39 41.52
C HIS A 98 -11.77 -4.22 41.66
N LEU A 99 -11.63 -5.55 41.64
CA LEU A 99 -12.77 -6.46 41.61
C LEU A 99 -13.07 -7.08 42.98
N ASP A 100 -14.26 -7.66 43.10
CA ASP A 100 -14.75 -8.27 44.36
C ASP A 100 -14.06 -9.58 44.74
N ASN A 101 -13.29 -10.20 43.83
CA ASN A 101 -12.61 -11.47 44.01
C ASN A 101 -11.11 -11.35 44.38
N ASN A 102 -10.67 -10.20 44.88
CA ASN A 102 -9.27 -9.88 45.17
C ASN A 102 -8.34 -9.93 43.94
N HIS A 103 -8.90 -9.66 42.76
CA HIS A 103 -8.18 -9.40 41.54
C HIS A 103 -8.40 -7.96 41.10
N LYS A 104 -7.53 -7.49 40.24
CA LYS A 104 -7.70 -6.22 39.53
C LYS A 104 -7.47 -6.38 38.04
N LEU A 105 -8.20 -5.61 37.26
CA LEU A 105 -8.07 -5.55 35.82
C LEU A 105 -7.38 -4.24 35.45
N CYS A 106 -6.15 -4.33 34.99
CA CYS A 106 -5.37 -3.17 34.53
C CYS A 106 -5.59 -2.94 33.02
N TYR A 107 -5.99 -1.75 32.62
CA TYR A 107 -5.88 -1.28 31.25
C TYR A 107 -4.48 -0.68 31.04
N ASP A 108 -3.64 -1.40 30.31
CA ASP A 108 -2.24 -1.04 30.02
C ASP A 108 -2.13 -0.47 28.61
N ASP A 109 -1.54 0.73 28.48
CA ASP A 109 -1.31 1.37 27.17
C ASP A 109 -0.07 2.26 27.22
N SER A 110 1.04 1.77 26.67
CA SER A 110 2.31 2.48 26.65
C SER A 110 2.23 3.85 25.95
N ARG A 111 1.34 4.00 24.96
CA ARG A 111 1.15 5.22 24.17
C ARG A 111 0.03 6.13 24.64
N SER A 112 -0.83 5.65 25.53
CA SER A 112 -2.00 6.38 26.07
C SER A 112 -2.95 6.93 24.98
N PHE A 113 -3.15 6.16 23.90
CA PHE A 113 -4.06 6.52 22.81
C PHE A 113 -5.44 5.88 22.94
N GLY A 114 -5.56 4.88 23.79
CA GLY A 114 -6.83 4.25 24.11
C GLY A 114 -7.89 5.24 24.56
N ARG A 115 -9.15 4.83 24.46
CA ARG A 115 -10.28 5.65 24.90
C ARG A 115 -11.33 4.79 25.59
N MET A 116 -11.89 5.33 26.66
CA MET A 116 -13.04 4.78 27.37
C MET A 116 -14.15 5.83 27.42
N MET A 117 -15.37 5.40 27.20
CA MET A 117 -16.56 6.26 27.18
C MET A 117 -17.66 5.60 28.01
N MET A 118 -18.35 6.40 28.84
CA MET A 118 -19.54 6.00 29.55
C MET A 118 -20.77 6.18 28.65
N SER A 119 -21.70 5.24 28.74
CA SER A 119 -23.00 5.32 28.06
C SER A 119 -24.01 4.42 28.81
N ASN A 120 -25.17 4.20 28.20
CA ASN A 120 -26.20 3.30 28.72
C ASN A 120 -26.72 2.39 27.57
N GLU A 121 -27.48 1.34 27.96
CA GLU A 121 -28.01 0.37 27.01
C GLU A 121 -28.89 0.95 25.89
N LYS A 122 -29.56 2.11 26.14
CA LYS A 122 -30.45 2.76 25.17
C LYS A 122 -29.70 3.60 24.17
N ASP A 123 -28.51 4.12 24.52
CA ASP A 123 -27.83 5.18 23.78
C ASP A 123 -26.45 4.83 23.25
N TYR A 124 -25.80 3.74 23.73
CA TYR A 124 -24.42 3.42 23.35
C TYR A 124 -24.22 3.25 21.83
N LEU A 125 -25.25 2.82 21.10
CA LEU A 125 -25.21 2.75 19.63
C LEU A 125 -25.29 4.12 18.96
N LYS A 126 -25.78 5.15 19.67
CA LYS A 126 -25.89 6.52 19.19
C LYS A 126 -24.65 7.36 19.48
N GLU A 127 -23.74 6.84 20.30
CA GLU A 127 -22.47 7.52 20.59
C GLU A 127 -21.73 7.84 19.29
N LYS A 128 -21.20 9.05 19.20
CA LYS A 128 -20.63 9.61 17.96
C LYS A 128 -19.63 8.68 17.28
N GLU A 129 -18.78 8.03 18.04
CA GLU A 129 -17.75 7.12 17.54
C GLU A 129 -18.33 5.78 17.06
N VAL A 130 -19.44 5.33 17.64
CA VAL A 130 -20.11 4.06 17.29
C VAL A 130 -21.11 4.27 16.16
N ALA A 131 -21.92 5.34 16.23
CA ALA A 131 -23.00 5.63 15.27
C ALA A 131 -22.53 5.81 13.80
N LYS A 132 -21.28 6.19 13.58
CA LYS A 132 -20.70 6.36 12.25
C LYS A 132 -20.16 5.07 11.64
N LEU A 133 -20.10 3.98 12.42
CA LEU A 133 -19.56 2.72 11.94
C LEU A 133 -20.51 2.07 10.94
N GLY A 134 -19.96 1.60 9.83
CA GLY A 134 -20.67 0.74 8.90
C GLY A 134 -20.90 -0.66 9.51
N PRO A 135 -21.64 -1.53 8.81
CA PRO A 135 -21.85 -2.91 9.25
C PRO A 135 -20.53 -3.67 9.32
N GLU A 136 -20.47 -4.70 10.13
CA GLU A 136 -19.38 -5.67 10.05
C GLU A 136 -19.52 -6.51 8.77
N PRO A 137 -18.43 -6.97 8.17
CA PRO A 137 -18.52 -7.81 6.96
C PRO A 137 -19.46 -9.02 7.15
N PHE A 138 -19.52 -9.58 8.36
CA PHE A 138 -20.37 -10.73 8.68
C PHE A 138 -21.87 -10.45 8.53
N ASP A 139 -22.29 -9.19 8.74
CA ASP A 139 -23.69 -8.76 8.70
C ASP A 139 -24.13 -8.31 7.31
N VAL A 140 -23.18 -8.19 6.36
CA VAL A 140 -23.49 -7.78 4.97
C VAL A 140 -23.92 -8.98 4.15
N ASN A 141 -25.21 -9.03 3.79
CA ASN A 141 -25.78 -10.05 2.93
C ASN A 141 -26.06 -9.53 1.51
N ASP A 142 -26.13 -8.21 1.33
CA ASP A 142 -26.35 -7.52 0.06
C ASP A 142 -25.41 -6.31 -0.04
N THR A 143 -24.69 -6.21 -1.14
CA THR A 143 -23.70 -5.17 -1.40
C THR A 143 -24.24 -3.94 -2.12
N SER A 144 -25.49 -3.94 -2.54
CA SER A 144 -26.13 -2.86 -3.29
C SER A 144 -26.07 -1.51 -2.55
N LYS A 145 -26.28 -1.54 -1.22
CA LYS A 145 -26.17 -0.34 -0.37
C LYS A 145 -24.74 0.20 -0.32
N LEU A 146 -23.74 -0.65 -0.24
CA LEU A 146 -22.31 -0.27 -0.28
C LEU A 146 -21.97 0.34 -1.63
N LEU A 147 -22.43 -0.27 -2.71
CA LEU A 147 -22.26 0.24 -4.07
C LEU A 147 -22.83 1.66 -4.19
N GLU A 148 -24.05 1.90 -3.71
CA GLU A 148 -24.69 3.22 -3.75
C GLU A 148 -23.92 4.27 -2.93
N GLN A 149 -23.50 3.92 -1.72
CA GLN A 149 -22.70 4.81 -0.88
C GLN A 149 -21.37 5.20 -1.54
N CYS A 150 -20.74 4.26 -2.27
CA CYS A 150 -19.45 4.47 -2.92
C CYS A 150 -19.51 5.33 -4.17
N LYS A 151 -20.64 5.46 -4.87
CA LYS A 151 -20.77 6.23 -6.12
C LYS A 151 -20.19 7.64 -6.06
N ARG A 152 -20.17 8.27 -4.88
CA ARG A 152 -19.66 9.63 -4.66
C ARG A 152 -18.27 9.67 -4.03
N ILE A 153 -17.66 8.53 -3.74
CA ILE A 153 -16.36 8.46 -3.05
C ILE A 153 -15.24 8.33 -4.08
N SER A 154 -14.51 9.42 -4.31
CA SER A 154 -13.33 9.45 -5.19
C SER A 154 -12.04 9.05 -4.48
N LEU A 155 -12.06 8.84 -3.15
CA LEU A 155 -10.90 8.36 -2.39
C LEU A 155 -10.51 6.94 -2.82
N PRO A 156 -9.22 6.58 -2.68
CA PRO A 156 -8.76 5.20 -2.85
C PRO A 156 -9.58 4.22 -2.01
N ILE A 157 -9.91 3.06 -2.59
CA ILE A 157 -10.71 2.04 -1.88
C ILE A 157 -10.11 1.65 -0.54
N LYS A 158 -8.77 1.52 -0.46
CA LYS A 158 -8.10 1.29 0.82
C LYS A 158 -8.43 2.37 1.85
N THR A 159 -8.41 3.64 1.46
CA THR A 159 -8.74 4.76 2.35
C THR A 159 -10.20 4.71 2.80
N ALA A 160 -11.09 4.42 1.86
CA ALA A 160 -12.54 4.31 2.13
C ALA A 160 -12.84 3.16 3.11
N LEU A 161 -12.20 2.00 2.96
CA LEU A 161 -12.35 0.87 3.89
C LEU A 161 -11.76 1.16 5.28
N LEU A 162 -10.65 1.91 5.34
CA LEU A 162 -10.03 2.31 6.62
C LEU A 162 -10.82 3.34 7.41
N SER A 163 -11.77 4.07 6.79
CA SER A 163 -12.65 5.02 7.50
C SER A 163 -13.59 4.34 8.49
N GLN A 164 -13.85 3.06 8.35
CA GLN A 164 -14.81 2.25 9.12
C GLN A 164 -16.29 2.61 8.86
N GLU A 165 -16.58 3.49 7.91
CA GLU A 165 -17.95 3.96 7.63
C GLU A 165 -18.69 3.08 6.63
N LEU A 166 -17.98 2.49 5.67
CA LEU A 166 -18.57 1.56 4.68
C LEU A 166 -18.75 0.17 5.30
N ILE A 167 -17.67 -0.37 5.83
CA ILE A 167 -17.62 -1.60 6.62
C ILE A 167 -16.66 -1.38 7.78
N THR A 168 -16.97 -1.93 8.93
CA THR A 168 -16.13 -1.78 10.12
C THR A 168 -15.32 -3.04 10.45
N GLY A 169 -14.27 -2.89 11.24
CA GLY A 169 -13.44 -3.98 11.71
C GLY A 169 -12.12 -4.15 10.96
N LEU A 170 -12.06 -3.85 9.66
CA LEU A 170 -10.82 -3.89 8.89
C LEU A 170 -9.88 -2.75 9.27
N GLY A 171 -8.62 -3.07 9.50
CA GLY A 171 -7.56 -2.08 9.64
C GLY A 171 -6.49 -2.26 8.57
N ASN A 172 -5.27 -1.78 8.82
CA ASN A 172 -4.23 -1.72 7.80
C ASN A 172 -3.73 -3.10 7.33
N ILE A 173 -3.77 -4.10 8.23
CA ILE A 173 -3.37 -5.47 7.92
C ILE A 173 -4.41 -6.13 7.04
N TYR A 174 -5.62 -6.23 7.56
CA TYR A 174 -6.67 -6.99 6.90
C TYR A 174 -7.21 -6.31 5.64
N VAL A 175 -7.12 -4.98 5.51
CA VAL A 175 -7.46 -4.29 4.25
C VAL A 175 -6.47 -4.68 3.14
N ASP A 176 -5.16 -4.78 3.41
CA ASP A 176 -4.18 -5.22 2.40
C ASP A 176 -4.46 -6.67 1.98
N GLU A 177 -4.74 -7.56 2.92
CA GLU A 177 -5.06 -8.97 2.66
C GLU A 177 -6.36 -9.12 1.84
N VAL A 178 -7.42 -8.40 2.21
CA VAL A 178 -8.71 -8.43 1.53
C VAL A 178 -8.59 -7.90 0.09
N LEU A 179 -7.93 -6.77 -0.11
CA LEU A 179 -7.74 -6.18 -1.43
C LEU A 179 -6.84 -7.06 -2.32
N PHE A 180 -5.85 -7.73 -1.73
CA PHE A 180 -5.02 -8.70 -2.45
C PHE A 180 -5.84 -9.92 -2.88
N ALA A 181 -6.60 -10.52 -1.97
CA ALA A 181 -7.46 -11.67 -2.26
C ALA A 181 -8.53 -11.34 -3.31
N SER A 182 -9.10 -10.14 -3.26
CA SER A 182 -10.08 -9.63 -4.22
C SER A 182 -9.46 -9.11 -5.52
N LYS A 183 -8.13 -9.11 -5.66
CA LYS A 183 -7.38 -8.61 -6.84
C LYS A 183 -7.67 -7.13 -7.17
N ILE A 184 -7.95 -6.32 -6.16
CA ILE A 184 -8.28 -4.90 -6.32
C ILE A 184 -7.09 -4.05 -5.90
N HIS A 185 -6.65 -3.15 -6.79
CA HIS A 185 -5.54 -2.24 -6.48
C HIS A 185 -5.95 -1.25 -5.38
N PRO A 186 -5.14 -1.05 -4.33
CA PRO A 186 -5.49 -0.20 -3.18
C PRO A 186 -5.76 1.26 -3.53
N LEU A 187 -5.22 1.78 -4.63
CA LEU A 187 -5.50 3.14 -5.14
C LEU A 187 -6.73 3.24 -6.05
N THR A 188 -7.41 2.13 -6.39
CA THR A 188 -8.65 2.22 -7.17
C THR A 188 -9.66 3.13 -6.45
N PRO A 189 -10.21 4.17 -7.10
CA PRO A 189 -11.25 4.99 -6.50
C PRO A 189 -12.47 4.15 -6.10
N ALA A 190 -12.98 4.36 -4.87
CA ALA A 190 -14.08 3.55 -4.35
C ALA A 190 -15.32 3.56 -5.27
N LYS A 191 -15.60 4.68 -5.93
CA LYS A 191 -16.71 4.82 -6.90
C LYS A 191 -16.60 3.92 -8.15
N LEU A 192 -15.44 3.34 -8.42
CA LEU A 192 -15.19 2.45 -9.56
C LEU A 192 -15.25 0.96 -9.17
N ILE A 193 -15.53 0.65 -7.92
CA ILE A 193 -15.72 -0.72 -7.47
C ILE A 193 -17.08 -1.21 -7.94
N SER A 194 -17.09 -2.26 -8.74
CA SER A 194 -18.32 -2.91 -9.25
C SER A 194 -19.01 -3.73 -8.15
N GLU A 195 -20.27 -4.10 -8.39
CA GLU A 195 -21.02 -4.96 -7.48
C GLU A 195 -20.30 -6.28 -7.24
N LYS A 196 -19.86 -6.96 -8.29
CA LYS A 196 -19.07 -8.22 -8.20
C LYS A 196 -17.81 -8.08 -7.35
N GLU A 197 -17.15 -6.91 -7.40
CA GLU A 197 -15.98 -6.65 -6.59
C GLU A 197 -16.34 -6.35 -5.14
N TRP A 198 -17.47 -5.69 -4.89
CA TRP A 198 -17.99 -5.56 -3.54
C TRP A 198 -18.33 -6.93 -2.93
N ASP A 199 -18.98 -7.82 -3.70
CA ASP A 199 -19.23 -9.19 -3.28
C ASP A 199 -17.93 -9.93 -2.94
N SER A 200 -16.90 -9.75 -3.76
CA SER A 200 -15.58 -10.32 -3.48
C SER A 200 -14.95 -9.74 -2.23
N ILE A 201 -14.98 -8.41 -2.03
CA ILE A 201 -14.47 -7.74 -0.83
C ILE A 201 -15.17 -8.30 0.43
N ILE A 202 -16.49 -8.41 0.42
CA ILE A 202 -17.24 -8.91 1.58
C ILE A 202 -16.95 -10.40 1.82
N LYS A 203 -16.96 -11.21 0.77
CA LYS A 203 -16.63 -12.65 0.87
C LYS A 203 -15.24 -12.86 1.46
N GLU A 204 -14.22 -12.17 0.93
CA GLU A 204 -12.86 -12.33 1.39
C GLU A 204 -12.65 -11.71 2.78
N SER A 205 -13.36 -10.63 3.12
CA SER A 205 -13.36 -10.08 4.47
C SER A 205 -13.90 -11.10 5.49
N LYS A 206 -15.04 -11.73 5.21
CA LYS A 206 -15.60 -12.79 6.06
C LYS A 206 -14.63 -13.94 6.24
N ARG A 207 -14.03 -14.43 5.16
CA ARG A 207 -13.08 -15.55 5.19
C ARG A 207 -11.83 -15.21 6.02
N ILE A 208 -11.15 -14.12 5.66
CA ILE A 208 -9.87 -13.71 6.27
C ILE A 208 -10.05 -13.37 7.75
N LEU A 209 -11.11 -12.62 8.11
CA LEU A 209 -11.37 -12.27 9.50
C LEU A 209 -11.73 -13.51 10.34
N ASN A 210 -12.49 -14.46 9.82
CA ASN A 210 -12.78 -15.72 10.52
C ASN A 210 -11.52 -16.55 10.74
N GLU A 211 -10.68 -16.71 9.72
CA GLU A 211 -9.40 -17.41 9.85
C GLU A 211 -8.49 -16.73 10.88
N ALA A 212 -8.48 -15.39 10.90
CA ALA A 212 -7.71 -14.63 11.87
C ALA A 212 -8.25 -14.76 13.30
N ILE A 213 -9.58 -14.75 13.49
CA ILE A 213 -10.20 -14.97 14.80
C ILE A 213 -9.85 -16.36 15.33
N VAL A 214 -9.93 -17.41 14.50
CA VAL A 214 -9.57 -18.79 14.88
C VAL A 214 -8.08 -18.88 15.26
N ALA A 215 -7.21 -18.12 14.58
CA ALA A 215 -5.78 -18.08 14.87
C ALA A 215 -5.40 -17.14 16.05
N GLY A 216 -6.35 -16.57 16.76
CA GLY A 216 -6.09 -15.64 17.87
C GLY A 216 -5.62 -14.25 17.44
N GLY A 217 -5.83 -13.86 16.17
CA GLY A 217 -5.36 -12.61 15.59
C GLY A 217 -3.92 -12.66 15.09
N SER A 218 -3.38 -11.52 14.69
CA SER A 218 -2.00 -11.35 14.25
C SER A 218 -1.18 -10.65 15.33
N THR A 219 -0.10 -11.30 15.79
CA THR A 219 0.88 -10.67 16.69
C THR A 219 1.91 -9.94 15.86
N ILE A 220 1.86 -8.60 15.78
CA ILE A 220 2.85 -7.79 15.08
C ILE A 220 3.57 -6.89 16.08
N LYS A 221 4.82 -7.21 16.31
CA LYS A 221 5.90 -6.49 17.03
C LYS A 221 5.64 -6.00 18.47
N SER A 222 4.41 -5.69 18.92
CA SER A 222 4.21 -5.09 20.25
C SER A 222 2.87 -5.39 20.90
N TYR A 223 1.95 -6.06 20.21
CA TYR A 223 0.64 -6.35 20.78
C TYR A 223 0.49 -7.84 21.12
N HIS A 224 0.30 -8.12 22.41
CA HIS A 224 -0.05 -9.44 22.94
C HIS A 224 -1.42 -9.33 23.60
N PRO A 225 -2.44 -10.06 23.16
CA PRO A 225 -3.81 -9.95 23.69
C PRO A 225 -4.01 -10.58 25.09
N GLY A 226 -3.00 -10.62 25.93
CA GLY A 226 -2.98 -11.21 27.26
C GLY A 226 -1.58 -11.71 27.61
N LYS A 227 -1.35 -12.15 28.87
CA LYS A 227 -0.02 -12.61 29.32
C LYS A 227 0.55 -13.75 28.45
N ASP A 228 -0.30 -14.60 27.84
CA ASP A 228 0.14 -15.85 27.19
C ASP A 228 -0.49 -16.13 25.81
N ILE A 229 -1.15 -15.13 25.19
CA ILE A 229 -1.80 -15.34 23.89
C ILE A 229 -1.00 -14.67 22.80
N ASN A 230 -0.31 -15.48 22.00
CA ASN A 230 0.33 -15.08 20.77
C ASN A 230 -0.60 -15.44 19.60
N GLY A 231 -1.08 -14.44 18.86
CA GLY A 231 -1.76 -14.69 17.59
C GLY A 231 -0.79 -15.33 16.58
N GLU A 232 -1.26 -16.23 15.76
CA GLU A 232 -0.45 -16.93 14.75
C GLU A 232 -0.76 -16.49 13.31
N PHE A 233 -1.75 -15.62 13.12
CA PHE A 233 -2.19 -15.25 11.78
C PHE A 233 -1.13 -14.51 10.95
N GLN A 234 -0.12 -13.88 11.56
CA GLN A 234 1.00 -13.25 10.86
C GLN A 234 1.75 -14.19 9.92
N THR A 235 1.75 -15.51 10.19
CA THR A 235 2.39 -16.51 9.34
C THR A 235 1.61 -16.80 8.06
N LYS A 236 0.32 -16.43 8.02
CA LYS A 236 -0.60 -16.64 6.92
C LYS A 236 -0.80 -15.41 6.02
N LEU A 237 -0.16 -14.27 6.36
CA LEU A 237 -0.28 -13.04 5.58
C LEU A 237 0.32 -13.19 4.19
N LEU A 238 -0.44 -12.82 3.15
CA LEU A 238 -0.07 -12.94 1.75
C LEU A 238 0.31 -11.61 1.09
N ALA A 239 -0.06 -10.48 1.71
CA ALA A 239 0.22 -9.13 1.22
C ALA A 239 0.92 -8.26 2.26
N TYR A 240 0.33 -8.06 3.43
CA TYR A 240 0.85 -7.14 4.42
C TYR A 240 2.28 -7.51 4.87
N GLY A 241 3.20 -6.53 4.79
CA GLY A 241 4.60 -6.70 5.19
C GLY A 241 5.48 -7.51 4.23
N ARG A 242 4.94 -7.92 3.05
CA ARG A 242 5.66 -8.77 2.08
C ARG A 242 6.32 -7.99 0.94
N ASN A 243 6.63 -6.72 1.14
CA ASN A 243 7.35 -5.92 0.14
C ASN A 243 8.65 -6.60 -0.30
N GLY A 244 8.87 -6.68 -1.61
CA GLY A 244 10.04 -7.31 -2.22
C GLY A 244 10.03 -8.85 -2.18
N GLN A 245 8.98 -9.49 -1.64
CA GLN A 245 8.81 -10.94 -1.69
C GLN A 245 8.00 -11.35 -2.92
N LYS A 246 8.11 -12.62 -3.32
CA LYS A 246 7.30 -13.17 -4.42
C LYS A 246 5.82 -13.26 -4.03
N CYS A 247 4.95 -12.82 -4.95
CA CYS A 247 3.51 -12.97 -4.83
C CYS A 247 3.12 -14.45 -4.82
N ALA A 248 2.29 -14.86 -3.88
CA ALA A 248 1.84 -16.25 -3.77
C ALA A 248 1.00 -16.72 -4.98
N SER A 249 0.37 -15.79 -5.72
CA SER A 249 -0.51 -16.12 -6.85
C SER A 249 0.18 -16.11 -8.21
N CYS A 250 1.07 -15.14 -8.49
CA CYS A 250 1.67 -14.97 -9.82
C CYS A 250 3.21 -14.99 -9.80
N HIS A 251 3.81 -15.13 -8.62
CA HIS A 251 5.26 -15.15 -8.37
C HIS A 251 6.02 -13.87 -8.73
N ASP A 252 5.32 -12.80 -9.08
CA ASP A 252 5.88 -11.47 -9.26
C ASP A 252 6.23 -10.81 -7.92
N PHE A 253 7.07 -9.77 -7.92
CA PHE A 253 7.47 -9.10 -6.68
C PHE A 253 6.39 -8.18 -6.15
N MET A 254 6.09 -8.32 -4.85
CA MET A 254 5.18 -7.43 -4.13
C MET A 254 5.81 -6.04 -4.01
N ARG A 255 5.04 -4.99 -4.28
CA ARG A 255 5.46 -3.59 -4.19
C ARG A 255 4.87 -2.90 -2.96
N PHE A 256 5.58 -1.87 -2.50
CA PHE A 256 5.15 -1.05 -1.38
C PHE A 256 4.89 0.39 -1.82
N ILE A 257 3.75 0.93 -1.40
CA ILE A 257 3.39 2.34 -1.57
C ILE A 257 2.86 2.91 -0.24
N LYS A 258 2.74 4.23 -0.15
CA LYS A 258 2.00 4.89 0.92
C LYS A 258 0.67 5.40 0.38
N VAL A 259 -0.44 4.96 0.97
CA VAL A 259 -1.80 5.42 0.68
C VAL A 259 -2.32 6.19 1.89
N ASN A 260 -2.53 7.50 1.75
CA ASN A 260 -2.89 8.39 2.87
C ASN A 260 -2.04 8.18 4.14
N GLY A 261 -0.70 8.14 3.97
CA GLY A 261 0.25 7.95 5.06
C GLY A 261 0.33 6.52 5.61
N ARG A 262 -0.49 5.57 5.13
CA ARG A 262 -0.48 4.16 5.54
C ARG A 262 0.35 3.32 4.60
N GLY A 263 1.31 2.57 5.15
CA GLY A 263 2.07 1.58 4.40
C GLY A 263 1.13 0.54 3.80
N THR A 264 1.33 0.22 2.53
CA THR A 264 0.45 -0.61 1.71
C THR A 264 1.29 -1.51 0.85
N THR A 265 1.08 -2.81 0.94
CA THR A 265 1.76 -3.80 0.10
C THR A 265 0.75 -4.43 -0.85
N PHE A 266 1.10 -4.52 -2.12
CA PHE A 266 0.23 -5.06 -3.16
C PHE A 266 1.04 -5.76 -4.25
N CYS A 267 0.40 -6.63 -5.03
CA CYS A 267 0.99 -7.23 -6.22
C CYS A 267 0.62 -6.40 -7.46
N PRO A 268 1.58 -5.80 -8.17
CA PRO A 268 1.28 -4.96 -9.34
C PRO A 268 0.65 -5.75 -10.49
N ARG A 269 0.96 -7.05 -10.61
CA ARG A 269 0.41 -7.92 -11.65
C ARG A 269 -0.99 -8.43 -11.34
N CYS A 270 -1.28 -8.77 -10.07
CA CYS A 270 -2.61 -9.27 -9.68
C CYS A 270 -3.61 -8.13 -9.44
N GLN A 271 -3.14 -6.96 -9.00
CA GLN A 271 -3.95 -5.82 -8.57
C GLN A 271 -3.63 -4.62 -9.44
N ILE A 272 -4.29 -4.49 -10.61
CA ILE A 272 -4.05 -3.39 -11.54
C ILE A 272 -4.83 -2.15 -11.14
N LYS A 273 -4.17 -1.00 -11.16
CA LYS A 273 -4.75 0.30 -10.83
C LYS A 273 -5.80 0.73 -11.86
N ARG A 274 -6.92 1.27 -11.40
CA ARG A 274 -8.00 1.82 -12.23
C ARG A 274 -8.36 3.25 -11.84
N GLY A 275 -9.02 3.97 -12.75
CA GLY A 275 -9.55 5.31 -12.49
C GLY A 275 -8.52 6.43 -12.42
N ALA A 276 -7.27 6.14 -12.77
CA ALA A 276 -6.23 7.11 -13.07
C ALA A 276 -5.44 6.58 -14.27
N PRO A 277 -4.79 7.43 -15.04
CA PRO A 277 -3.94 6.98 -16.13
C PRO A 277 -2.93 5.96 -15.64
N LEU A 278 -2.80 4.85 -16.35
CA LEU A 278 -1.82 3.83 -16.05
C LEU A 278 -0.48 4.26 -16.61
N LYS A 279 0.54 4.32 -15.76
CA LYS A 279 1.89 4.72 -16.15
C LYS A 279 2.74 3.49 -16.42
N ILE A 280 3.23 3.37 -17.63
CA ILE A 280 3.96 2.21 -18.10
C ILE A 280 5.38 2.64 -18.49
N ALA A 281 6.40 1.97 -17.98
CA ALA A 281 7.77 2.10 -18.45
C ALA A 281 8.08 1.00 -19.47
N VAL A 282 8.68 1.37 -20.59
CA VAL A 282 9.28 0.42 -21.55
C VAL A 282 10.79 0.49 -21.39
N VAL A 283 11.38 -0.62 -20.96
CA VAL A 283 12.83 -0.80 -20.79
C VAL A 283 13.32 -1.91 -21.72
N GLY A 284 14.61 -2.08 -21.84
CA GLY A 284 15.15 -3.21 -22.61
C GLY A 284 16.51 -2.94 -23.20
N LYS A 285 17.12 -4.00 -23.70
CA LYS A 285 18.44 -3.96 -24.34
C LYS A 285 18.49 -2.95 -25.50
N ILE A 286 19.67 -2.46 -25.80
CA ILE A 286 19.87 -1.57 -26.96
C ILE A 286 19.55 -2.36 -28.25
N ALA A 287 18.89 -1.72 -29.21
CA ALA A 287 18.41 -2.34 -30.45
C ALA A 287 17.39 -3.49 -30.28
N SER A 288 16.76 -3.62 -29.11
CA SER A 288 15.74 -4.65 -28.86
C SER A 288 14.37 -4.38 -29.50
N GLY A 289 14.12 -3.18 -30.06
CA GLY A 289 12.85 -2.84 -30.71
C GLY A 289 11.84 -2.11 -29.79
N LYS A 290 12.31 -1.42 -28.76
CA LYS A 290 11.47 -0.60 -27.86
C LYS A 290 10.61 0.42 -28.60
N SER A 291 11.17 1.08 -29.61
CA SER A 291 10.44 2.09 -30.41
C SER A 291 9.23 1.48 -31.14
N THR A 292 9.35 0.25 -31.64
CA THR A 292 8.23 -0.48 -32.26
C THR A 292 7.14 -0.83 -31.23
N VAL A 293 7.56 -1.17 -30.01
CA VAL A 293 6.61 -1.38 -28.89
C VAL A 293 5.87 -0.08 -28.58
N LEU A 294 6.56 1.06 -28.53
CA LEU A 294 5.92 2.36 -28.31
C LEU A 294 4.93 2.71 -29.44
N GLU A 295 5.30 2.46 -30.70
CA GLU A 295 4.39 2.68 -31.85
C GLU A 295 3.11 1.86 -31.70
N GLU A 296 3.21 0.60 -31.24
CA GLU A 296 2.06 -0.26 -31.04
C GLU A 296 1.15 0.27 -29.90
N PHE A 297 1.73 0.76 -28.81
CA PHE A 297 0.98 1.46 -27.76
C PHE A 297 0.30 2.73 -28.30
N SER A 298 1.01 3.52 -29.11
CA SER A 298 0.45 4.73 -29.73
C SER A 298 -0.75 4.43 -30.63
N LYS A 299 -0.69 3.36 -31.44
CA LYS A 299 -1.82 2.90 -32.27
C LYS A 299 -3.05 2.50 -31.43
N ASN A 300 -2.84 2.14 -30.17
CA ASN A 300 -3.89 1.80 -29.22
C ASN A 300 -4.24 2.97 -28.27
N ASN A 301 -4.13 4.21 -28.74
CA ASN A 301 -4.50 5.44 -28.05
C ASN A 301 -3.72 5.73 -26.74
N ALA A 302 -2.56 5.10 -26.53
CA ALA A 302 -1.67 5.47 -25.46
C ALA A 302 -0.93 6.78 -25.77
N PHE A 303 -0.72 7.61 -24.76
CA PHE A 303 0.23 8.72 -24.84
C PHE A 303 1.64 8.16 -24.64
N VAL A 304 2.52 8.37 -25.60
CA VAL A 304 3.88 7.82 -25.60
C VAL A 304 4.93 8.92 -25.60
N ILE A 305 5.99 8.74 -24.81
CA ILE A 305 7.15 9.65 -24.76
C ILE A 305 8.44 8.83 -24.71
N SER A 306 9.54 9.43 -25.15
CA SER A 306 10.88 8.85 -25.05
C SER A 306 11.74 9.72 -24.14
N SER A 307 12.43 9.10 -23.18
CA SER A 307 13.39 9.81 -22.33
C SER A 307 14.57 10.35 -23.14
N ASP A 308 14.96 9.70 -24.22
CA ASP A 308 16.04 10.17 -25.09
C ASP A 308 15.64 11.48 -25.80
N GLN A 309 14.37 11.58 -26.23
CA GLN A 309 13.85 12.84 -26.79
C GLN A 309 13.83 13.96 -25.73
N ILE A 310 13.38 13.66 -24.52
CA ILE A 310 13.40 14.63 -23.39
C ILE A 310 14.83 15.10 -23.11
N VAL A 311 15.80 14.20 -23.10
CA VAL A 311 17.23 14.57 -22.90
C VAL A 311 17.70 15.50 -24.01
N HIS A 312 17.30 15.23 -25.27
CA HIS A 312 17.62 16.11 -26.40
C HIS A 312 17.02 17.52 -26.23
N GLU A 313 15.77 17.60 -25.80
CA GLU A 313 15.10 18.88 -25.53
C GLU A 313 15.76 19.63 -24.34
N LEU A 314 16.11 18.91 -23.26
CA LEU A 314 16.86 19.48 -22.12
C LEU A 314 18.23 20.04 -22.53
N TYR A 315 18.91 19.38 -23.49
CA TYR A 315 20.20 19.87 -23.99
C TYR A 315 20.06 21.10 -24.90
N ASN A 316 18.87 21.42 -25.36
CA ASN A 316 18.58 22.68 -26.09
C ASN A 316 18.16 23.83 -25.15
N ASP A 317 17.92 23.57 -23.86
CA ASP A 317 17.60 24.61 -22.87
C ASP A 317 18.90 25.27 -22.36
N SER A 318 19.04 26.58 -22.59
CA SER A 318 20.21 27.37 -22.19
C SER A 318 20.51 27.29 -20.70
N LYS A 319 19.47 27.23 -19.83
CA LYS A 319 19.65 27.13 -18.37
C LYS A 319 20.23 25.77 -17.98
N VAL A 320 19.82 24.70 -18.67
CA VAL A 320 20.34 23.34 -18.46
C VAL A 320 21.80 23.28 -18.94
N GLN A 321 22.11 23.87 -20.10
CA GLN A 321 23.47 23.97 -20.61
C GLN A 321 24.40 24.70 -19.64
N GLU A 322 23.97 25.87 -19.13
CA GLU A 322 24.72 26.62 -18.12
C GLU A 322 24.96 25.81 -16.84
N LEU A 323 23.94 25.11 -16.37
CA LEU A 323 24.04 24.26 -15.19
C LEU A 323 25.07 23.13 -15.38
N ILE A 324 25.02 22.45 -16.53
CA ILE A 324 25.93 21.34 -16.86
C ILE A 324 27.35 21.89 -17.03
N ASN A 325 27.55 22.98 -17.81
CA ASN A 325 28.85 23.62 -18.03
C ASN A 325 29.51 24.05 -16.72
N LYS A 326 28.73 24.65 -15.82
CA LYS A 326 29.21 25.04 -14.49
C LYS A 326 29.63 23.86 -13.62
N LYS A 327 28.84 22.78 -13.63
CA LYS A 327 29.07 21.60 -12.77
C LYS A 327 30.22 20.74 -13.27
N LEU A 328 30.34 20.57 -14.60
CA LEU A 328 31.40 19.79 -15.24
C LEU A 328 32.62 20.60 -15.66
N LYS A 329 32.59 21.95 -15.49
CA LYS A 329 33.63 22.86 -15.90
C LYS A 329 34.00 22.79 -17.37
N ILE A 330 32.98 22.58 -18.22
CA ILE A 330 33.16 22.56 -19.67
C ILE A 330 33.40 23.98 -20.18
N LYS A 331 34.44 24.14 -20.95
CA LYS A 331 34.78 25.39 -21.68
C LYS A 331 34.58 25.09 -23.15
N GLY A 332 33.58 25.65 -23.78
CA GLY A 332 33.29 25.52 -25.20
C GLY A 332 32.51 26.74 -25.67
N ASP A 333 32.81 27.19 -26.89
CA ASP A 333 32.14 28.32 -27.55
C ASP A 333 31.34 27.84 -28.77
N GLY A 334 31.09 26.52 -28.88
CA GLY A 334 30.47 25.89 -30.02
C GLY A 334 29.14 25.15 -29.73
N ASP A 335 28.92 24.06 -30.43
CA ASP A 335 27.76 23.19 -30.22
C ASP A 335 27.88 22.46 -28.89
N PHE A 336 26.99 22.77 -27.96
CA PHE A 336 26.95 22.21 -26.61
C PHE A 336 27.04 20.68 -26.58
N VAL A 337 26.31 20.01 -27.47
CA VAL A 337 26.26 18.53 -27.53
C VAL A 337 27.61 17.95 -27.92
N ASN A 338 28.29 18.57 -28.88
CA ASN A 338 29.62 18.17 -29.29
C ASN A 338 30.68 18.47 -28.22
N ASP A 339 30.61 19.62 -27.57
CA ASP A 339 31.50 19.97 -26.47
C ASP A 339 31.35 19.02 -25.29
N LEU A 340 30.11 18.69 -24.90
CA LEU A 340 29.80 17.72 -23.87
C LEU A 340 30.34 16.32 -24.24
N ARG A 341 30.13 15.87 -25.49
CA ARG A 341 30.62 14.57 -25.96
C ARG A 341 32.15 14.50 -25.90
N ASN A 342 32.83 15.54 -26.36
CA ASN A 342 34.28 15.64 -26.33
C ASN A 342 34.86 15.70 -24.90
N HIS A 343 34.14 16.36 -23.98
CA HIS A 343 34.49 16.37 -22.57
C HIS A 343 34.38 15.00 -21.92
N LEU A 344 33.26 14.31 -22.12
CA LEU A 344 32.99 13.00 -21.55
C LEU A 344 33.93 11.92 -22.10
N SER A 345 34.33 12.01 -23.37
CA SER A 345 35.29 11.05 -23.96
C SER A 345 36.67 11.12 -23.29
N LYS A 346 37.03 12.29 -22.73
CA LYS A 346 38.29 12.51 -22.00
C LYS A 346 38.18 12.32 -20.49
N ASN A 347 36.96 12.38 -19.95
CA ASN A 347 36.68 12.39 -18.50
C ASN A 347 35.51 11.45 -18.16
N GLU A 348 35.73 10.14 -18.27
CA GLU A 348 34.66 9.13 -17.99
C GLU A 348 33.96 9.30 -16.63
N LYS A 349 34.68 9.76 -15.59
CA LYS A 349 34.09 9.98 -14.25
C LYS A 349 33.03 11.08 -14.21
N ASP A 350 33.01 11.96 -15.22
CA ASP A 350 32.03 13.03 -15.29
C ASP A 350 30.69 12.56 -15.87
N LEU A 351 30.64 11.35 -16.45
CA LEU A 351 29.37 10.74 -16.89
C LEU A 351 28.42 10.54 -15.69
N ASP A 352 28.90 10.01 -14.57
CA ASP A 352 28.09 9.85 -13.35
C ASP A 352 27.63 11.17 -12.75
N ARG A 353 28.47 12.23 -12.92
CA ARG A 353 28.08 13.58 -12.49
C ARG A 353 27.00 14.17 -13.40
N LEU A 354 27.11 13.97 -14.70
CA LEU A 354 26.11 14.38 -15.68
C LEU A 354 24.78 13.69 -15.39
N GLU A 355 24.78 12.37 -15.20
CA GLU A 355 23.57 11.60 -14.90
C GLU A 355 22.88 12.09 -13.63
N LYS A 356 23.63 12.42 -12.57
CA LYS A 356 23.05 13.00 -11.33
C LYS A 356 22.37 14.35 -11.56
N ILE A 357 22.75 15.09 -12.62
CA ILE A 357 22.09 16.34 -13.01
C ILE A 357 20.87 16.05 -13.89
N VAL A 358 21.03 15.19 -14.88
CA VAL A 358 20.05 14.98 -15.95
C VAL A 358 18.88 14.10 -15.47
N HIS A 359 19.14 13.04 -14.71
CA HIS A 359 18.07 12.11 -14.27
C HIS A 359 16.92 12.80 -13.51
N PRO A 360 17.17 13.70 -12.53
CA PRO A 360 16.08 14.43 -11.87
C PRO A 360 15.29 15.35 -12.81
N LEU A 361 15.96 15.94 -13.83
CA LEU A 361 15.30 16.78 -14.82
C LEU A 361 14.39 15.94 -15.74
N VAL A 362 14.90 14.83 -16.26
CA VAL A 362 14.12 13.88 -17.06
C VAL A 362 12.90 13.38 -16.29
N LYS A 363 13.10 13.01 -15.00
CA LYS A 363 12.01 12.60 -14.12
C LYS A 363 10.91 13.65 -14.04
N LYS A 364 11.30 14.90 -13.78
CA LYS A 364 10.38 16.03 -13.67
C LYS A 364 9.61 16.27 -14.97
N GLU A 365 10.30 16.15 -16.11
CA GLU A 365 9.69 16.38 -17.43
C GLU A 365 8.71 15.26 -17.80
N ILE A 366 9.06 13.98 -17.55
CA ILE A 366 8.12 12.87 -17.71
C ILE A 366 6.86 13.09 -16.87
N GLU A 367 7.01 13.50 -15.60
CA GLU A 367 5.87 13.79 -14.73
C GLU A 367 5.01 14.96 -15.25
N ALA A 368 5.64 15.99 -15.83
CA ALA A 368 4.97 17.15 -16.39
C ALA A 368 4.17 16.76 -17.65
N GLU A 369 4.77 16.01 -18.56
CA GLU A 369 4.11 15.55 -19.79
C GLU A 369 2.95 14.59 -19.46
N PHE A 370 3.13 13.66 -18.53
CA PHE A 370 2.06 12.77 -18.10
C PHE A 370 0.87 13.52 -17.47
N LYS A 371 1.11 14.64 -16.79
CA LYS A 371 0.03 15.48 -16.22
C LYS A 371 -0.77 16.22 -17.28
N LYS A 372 -0.16 16.56 -18.42
CA LYS A 372 -0.82 17.26 -19.54
C LYS A 372 -1.73 16.31 -20.34
N SER A 373 -1.43 15.03 -20.35
CA SER A 373 -2.16 14.05 -21.15
C SER A 373 -3.48 13.63 -20.51
N HIS A 374 -4.50 13.44 -21.35
CA HIS A 374 -5.81 12.88 -21.00
C HIS A 374 -5.95 11.39 -21.34
N SER A 375 -4.89 10.75 -21.84
CA SER A 375 -4.92 9.32 -22.16
C SER A 375 -5.00 8.46 -20.90
N SER A 376 -5.71 7.34 -20.96
CA SER A 376 -5.77 6.33 -19.90
C SER A 376 -4.48 5.51 -19.78
N LEU A 377 -3.66 5.48 -20.84
CA LEU A 377 -2.36 4.80 -20.86
C LEU A 377 -1.27 5.83 -21.13
N LEU A 378 -0.32 5.95 -20.22
CA LEU A 378 0.82 6.85 -20.31
C LEU A 378 2.09 6.00 -20.36
N VAL A 379 2.77 5.99 -21.49
CA VAL A 379 3.91 5.10 -21.74
C VAL A 379 5.18 5.92 -21.93
N ALA A 380 6.23 5.58 -21.20
CA ALA A 380 7.55 6.19 -21.38
C ALA A 380 8.60 5.13 -21.70
N GLU A 381 9.40 5.35 -22.75
CA GLU A 381 10.64 4.62 -22.94
C GLU A 381 11.71 5.21 -22.03
N VAL A 382 12.24 4.39 -21.10
CA VAL A 382 13.26 4.82 -20.15
C VAL A 382 14.36 3.77 -20.05
N PRO A 383 15.37 3.78 -20.96
CA PRO A 383 16.41 2.76 -21.00
C PRO A 383 17.22 2.63 -19.70
N LEU A 384 17.42 3.72 -18.98
CA LEU A 384 18.16 3.79 -17.73
C LEU A 384 17.26 3.85 -16.48
N LEU A 385 16.04 3.29 -16.54
CA LEU A 385 15.03 3.32 -15.48
C LEU A 385 15.60 2.91 -14.12
N PHE A 386 16.31 1.81 -14.06
CA PHE A 386 16.85 1.23 -12.84
C PHE A 386 18.03 2.04 -12.30
N LYS A 387 18.95 2.50 -13.17
CA LYS A 387 20.07 3.38 -12.79
C LYS A 387 19.57 4.72 -12.22
N ALA A 388 18.53 5.27 -12.82
CA ALA A 388 17.91 6.52 -12.38
C ALA A 388 16.96 6.34 -11.17
N LYS A 389 16.74 5.11 -10.68
CA LYS A 389 15.82 4.77 -9.58
C LYS A 389 14.41 5.33 -9.77
N MET A 390 13.89 5.20 -11.00
CA MET A 390 12.60 5.75 -11.40
C MET A 390 11.45 4.72 -11.39
N GLN A 391 11.69 3.47 -10.94
CA GLN A 391 10.71 2.38 -10.97
C GLN A 391 9.38 2.78 -10.29
N ASN A 392 9.46 3.50 -9.16
CA ASN A 392 8.29 3.92 -8.39
C ASN A 392 7.39 4.96 -9.08
N MET A 393 7.79 5.48 -10.25
CA MET A 393 6.96 6.38 -11.05
C MET A 393 5.94 5.64 -11.90
N PHE A 394 6.15 4.35 -12.13
CA PHE A 394 5.39 3.56 -13.08
C PHE A 394 4.59 2.47 -12.35
N ASP A 395 3.41 2.22 -12.87
CA ASP A 395 2.52 1.17 -12.36
C ASP A 395 2.90 -0.20 -12.95
N ILE A 396 3.45 -0.20 -14.17
CA ILE A 396 3.87 -1.41 -14.92
C ILE A 396 5.23 -1.14 -15.60
N ILE A 397 6.11 -2.14 -15.59
CA ILE A 397 7.38 -2.13 -16.33
C ILE A 397 7.34 -3.25 -17.37
N ILE A 398 7.51 -2.89 -18.64
CA ILE A 398 7.58 -3.82 -19.78
C ILE A 398 9.02 -3.87 -20.27
N GLY A 399 9.60 -5.06 -20.26
CA GLY A 399 10.94 -5.32 -20.77
C GLY A 399 10.91 -5.83 -22.21
N VAL A 400 11.81 -5.32 -23.04
CA VAL A 400 12.01 -5.83 -24.41
C VAL A 400 13.37 -6.50 -24.48
N ASP A 401 13.37 -7.82 -24.54
CA ASP A 401 14.57 -8.65 -24.61
C ASP A 401 14.87 -9.09 -26.06
N ILE A 402 16.13 -9.36 -26.33
CA ILE A 402 16.62 -9.82 -27.64
C ILE A 402 17.82 -10.75 -27.44
N ASP A 403 17.93 -11.75 -28.27
CA ASP A 403 19.12 -12.60 -28.34
C ASP A 403 20.36 -11.78 -28.72
N GLU A 404 21.48 -12.09 -28.07
CA GLU A 404 22.72 -11.32 -28.23
C GLU A 404 23.25 -11.32 -29.65
N LYS A 405 23.15 -12.45 -30.39
CA LYS A 405 23.60 -12.56 -31.76
C LYS A 405 22.76 -11.67 -32.72
N ILE A 406 21.44 -11.68 -32.50
CA ILE A 406 20.51 -10.84 -33.28
C ILE A 406 20.75 -9.37 -32.93
N GLN A 407 21.00 -9.04 -31.66
CA GLN A 407 21.34 -7.69 -31.21
C GLN A 407 22.58 -7.16 -31.94
N LEU A 408 23.67 -7.95 -31.96
CA LEU A 408 24.92 -7.58 -32.60
C LEU A 408 24.72 -7.31 -34.11
N THR A 409 23.99 -8.18 -34.81
CA THR A 409 23.66 -8.00 -36.22
C THR A 409 22.88 -6.70 -36.47
N ARG A 410 21.92 -6.35 -35.60
CA ARG A 410 21.14 -5.10 -35.70
C ARG A 410 22.00 -3.86 -35.46
N LEU A 411 22.99 -3.97 -34.56
CA LEU A 411 23.90 -2.88 -34.18
C LEU A 411 24.93 -2.62 -35.30
N GLU A 412 25.47 -3.67 -35.96
CA GLU A 412 26.39 -3.53 -37.06
C GLU A 412 25.78 -2.76 -38.24
N ASN A 413 24.48 -2.86 -38.42
CA ASN A 413 23.74 -2.12 -39.47
C ASN A 413 23.44 -0.66 -39.09
N ARG A 414 23.66 -0.21 -37.86
CA ARG A 414 23.28 1.13 -37.37
C ARG A 414 24.43 2.11 -37.18
N ASP A 415 25.61 1.70 -36.68
CA ASP A 415 26.67 2.62 -36.30
C ASP A 415 28.10 2.08 -36.51
N LYS A 416 29.01 2.97 -36.96
CA LYS A 416 30.43 2.69 -37.27
C LYS A 416 31.42 3.05 -36.15
N GLU A 417 31.00 3.62 -34.98
CA GLU A 417 31.90 4.02 -33.90
C GLU A 417 31.88 3.03 -32.72
N LYS A 418 32.97 2.24 -32.57
CA LYS A 418 32.94 0.92 -31.91
C LYS A 418 33.21 0.82 -30.42
N SER A 419 33.95 1.71 -29.72
CA SER A 419 34.43 1.34 -28.37
C SER A 419 33.63 1.92 -27.19
N ALA A 420 33.33 3.20 -27.20
CA ALA A 420 32.53 3.82 -26.11
C ALA A 420 31.04 3.36 -26.14
N PHE A 421 30.57 3.05 -27.36
CA PHE A 421 29.22 2.53 -27.58
C PHE A 421 29.06 1.10 -27.06
N LEU A 422 30.08 0.22 -27.18
CA LEU A 422 30.05 -1.15 -26.67
C LEU A 422 29.95 -1.17 -25.13
N LYS A 423 30.68 -0.29 -24.44
CA LYS A 423 30.58 -0.20 -22.97
C LYS A 423 29.16 0.17 -22.51
N ARG A 424 28.53 1.15 -23.16
CA ARG A 424 27.14 1.56 -22.87
C ARG A 424 26.12 0.46 -23.16
N ILE A 425 26.35 -0.33 -24.22
CA ILE A 425 25.52 -1.50 -24.52
C ILE A 425 25.58 -2.50 -23.38
N ASN A 426 26.79 -2.84 -22.91
CA ASN A 426 26.98 -3.79 -21.84
C ASN A 426 26.34 -3.30 -20.53
N ASP A 427 26.51 -2.03 -20.19
CA ASP A 427 25.92 -1.46 -18.98
C ASP A 427 24.38 -1.53 -18.98
N VAL A 428 23.73 -1.17 -20.12
CA VAL A 428 22.28 -1.25 -20.25
C VAL A 428 21.78 -2.70 -20.26
N ASN A 429 22.50 -3.59 -20.95
CA ASN A 429 22.14 -5.01 -21.02
C ASN A 429 22.28 -5.69 -19.67
N ASN A 430 23.37 -5.41 -18.93
CA ASN A 430 23.59 -5.96 -17.59
C ASN A 430 22.50 -5.48 -16.62
N MET A 431 22.18 -4.18 -16.62
CA MET A 431 21.10 -3.66 -15.79
C MET A 431 19.75 -4.32 -16.11
N PHE A 432 19.46 -4.56 -17.39
CA PHE A 432 18.24 -5.26 -17.79
C PHE A 432 18.19 -6.69 -17.20
N VAL A 433 19.32 -7.40 -17.24
CA VAL A 433 19.43 -8.77 -16.71
C VAL A 433 19.35 -8.79 -15.17
N GLU A 434 20.06 -7.86 -14.51
CA GLU A 434 20.08 -7.74 -13.04
C GLU A 434 18.72 -7.41 -12.44
N HIS A 435 17.91 -6.61 -13.14
CA HIS A 435 16.58 -6.20 -12.70
C HIS A 435 15.43 -6.94 -13.41
N LYS A 436 15.70 -8.07 -14.04
CA LYS A 436 14.70 -8.84 -14.78
C LYS A 436 13.50 -9.23 -13.91
N ASP A 437 13.73 -9.44 -12.65
CA ASP A 437 12.73 -9.79 -11.64
C ASP A 437 11.80 -8.61 -11.26
N GLU A 438 12.20 -7.37 -11.57
CA GLU A 438 11.37 -6.16 -11.36
C GLU A 438 10.50 -5.82 -12.58
N ILE A 439 10.59 -6.58 -13.68
CA ILE A 439 9.86 -6.38 -14.94
C ILE A 439 8.57 -7.18 -14.91
N ASP A 440 7.42 -6.51 -15.09
CA ASP A 440 6.10 -7.13 -15.02
C ASP A 440 5.76 -7.98 -16.27
N PHE A 441 6.21 -7.56 -17.45
CA PHE A 441 6.03 -8.29 -18.71
C PHE A 441 7.32 -8.25 -19.54
N ILE A 442 7.67 -9.37 -20.12
CA ILE A 442 8.83 -9.45 -21.03
C ILE A 442 8.37 -9.81 -22.43
N ILE A 443 8.75 -8.99 -23.42
CA ILE A 443 8.58 -9.22 -24.84
C ILE A 443 9.91 -9.72 -25.40
N ILE A 444 9.90 -10.83 -26.10
CA ILE A 444 11.08 -11.40 -26.75
C ILE A 444 11.06 -11.07 -28.23
N ASN A 445 12.01 -10.25 -28.68
CA ASN A 445 12.11 -9.80 -30.07
C ASN A 445 13.21 -10.52 -30.86
N ASN A 446 13.10 -11.84 -30.96
CA ASN A 446 14.03 -12.65 -31.76
C ASN A 446 13.57 -12.89 -33.20
N ASP A 447 12.30 -12.58 -33.51
CA ASP A 447 11.67 -12.81 -34.79
C ASP A 447 11.49 -11.52 -35.58
N ASN A 448 10.44 -11.49 -36.41
CA ASN A 448 10.07 -10.34 -37.21
C ASN A 448 9.19 -9.33 -36.45
N ILE A 449 8.99 -8.17 -37.07
CA ILE A 449 8.18 -7.06 -36.52
C ILE A 449 6.73 -7.51 -36.22
N SER A 450 6.15 -8.40 -37.02
CA SER A 450 4.79 -8.89 -36.83
C SER A 450 4.65 -9.69 -35.53
N SER A 451 5.66 -10.50 -35.17
CA SER A 451 5.70 -11.24 -33.91
C SER A 451 5.79 -10.28 -32.71
N LEU A 452 6.63 -9.24 -32.81
CA LEU A 452 6.77 -8.20 -31.79
C LEU A 452 5.45 -7.45 -31.56
N SER A 453 4.80 -6.99 -32.66
CA SER A 453 3.51 -6.30 -32.58
C SER A 453 2.42 -7.19 -31.96
N LYS A 454 2.38 -8.48 -32.31
CA LYS A 454 1.42 -9.44 -31.75
C LYS A 454 1.62 -9.61 -30.24
N GLN A 455 2.86 -9.79 -29.76
CA GLN A 455 3.16 -9.90 -28.32
C GLN A 455 2.79 -8.60 -27.58
N THR A 456 3.13 -7.44 -28.16
CA THR A 456 2.79 -6.13 -27.59
C THR A 456 1.27 -5.97 -27.47
N LYS A 457 0.51 -6.31 -28.52
CA LYS A 457 -0.95 -6.24 -28.53
C LYS A 457 -1.56 -7.14 -27.47
N GLN A 458 -1.08 -8.37 -27.30
CA GLN A 458 -1.54 -9.26 -26.24
C GLN A 458 -1.35 -8.64 -24.84
N ILE A 459 -0.24 -7.94 -24.59
CA ILE A 459 -0.01 -7.25 -23.33
C ILE A 459 -0.98 -6.07 -23.17
N ILE A 460 -1.20 -5.29 -24.24
CA ILE A 460 -2.17 -4.17 -24.24
C ILE A 460 -3.58 -4.69 -23.93
N ASP A 461 -3.99 -5.80 -24.57
CA ASP A 461 -5.30 -6.42 -24.31
C ASP A 461 -5.43 -6.86 -22.85
N ILE A 462 -4.42 -7.55 -22.29
CA ILE A 462 -4.39 -7.94 -20.88
C ILE A 462 -4.51 -6.74 -19.94
N ILE A 463 -3.84 -5.63 -20.24
CA ILE A 463 -3.89 -4.41 -19.46
C ILE A 463 -5.28 -3.74 -19.61
N SER A 464 -5.80 -3.68 -20.81
CA SER A 464 -7.09 -3.04 -21.13
C SER A 464 -8.28 -3.80 -20.54
N ASP A 465 -8.30 -5.13 -20.62
CA ASP A 465 -9.33 -5.98 -20.01
C ASP A 465 -9.40 -5.80 -18.49
N ARG A 466 -8.25 -5.55 -17.87
CA ARG A 466 -8.16 -5.32 -16.44
C ARG A 466 -8.50 -3.88 -16.02
N LEU A 467 -8.38 -2.91 -16.94
CA LEU A 467 -8.81 -1.53 -16.74
C LEU A 467 -10.33 -1.37 -16.87
N ASN A 468 -10.98 -2.20 -17.70
CA ASN A 468 -12.42 -2.16 -18.01
C ASN A 468 -13.12 -3.49 -17.66
N PRO A 469 -13.36 -3.82 -16.40
CA PRO A 469 -14.10 -5.04 -16.03
C PRO A 469 -15.61 -4.96 -16.30
N LEU A 470 -16.09 -3.96 -17.04
CA LEU A 470 -17.51 -3.71 -17.32
C LEU A 470 -17.94 -4.10 -18.76
N LEU A 471 -17.11 -4.82 -19.50
CA LEU A 471 -17.52 -5.42 -20.77
C LEU A 471 -17.79 -6.93 -20.59
#